data_1114929e9295a045c27d834f41579b47
#
_entry.id   1114929e9295a045c27d834f41579b47
#
_cell.length_a   1.000
_cell.length_b   1.000
_cell.length_c   1.000
_cell.angle_alpha   90.00
_cell.angle_beta   90.00
_cell.angle_gamma   90.00
#
_symmetry.space_group_name_H-M   'P 1'
#
loop_
_entity.id
_entity.type
_entity.pdbx_description
1 polymer ?
#
loop_
_entity_poly.entity_id
_entity_poly.type
_entity_poly.pdbx_seq_one_letter_code
_entity_poly.pdbx_strand_id
1 'polypeptide(L)'
;MDAATAGTGKMNLFACDQKIEHLNDDFYDGGDKIPLSSNDPGHLFEIGYRCHKEGTIGVLAGQLGLISHYARDYPDVPYLVKLNSKSHLVKTSQRDPISQSMYDIDDVMSLV
;
A
#
# COMPACT_ATOMS: atom_id res chain seq x y z
N MET A 1 7.28 9.62 14.90
CA MET A 1 7.17 10.61 13.80
C MET A 1 8.43 10.69 12.96
N ASP A 2 9.61 10.69 13.54
CA ASP A 2 10.88 10.82 12.77
C ASP A 2 11.10 9.71 11.74
N ALA A 3 10.74 8.47 12.06
CA ALA A 3 10.83 7.35 11.11
C ALA A 3 9.96 7.58 9.86
N ALA A 4 8.71 8.03 10.04
CA ALA A 4 7.78 8.25 8.94
C ALA A 4 8.14 9.44 8.04
N THR A 5 8.97 10.34 8.53
CA THR A 5 9.42 11.54 7.80
C THR A 5 10.87 11.41 7.31
N ALA A 6 11.52 10.27 7.55
CA ALA A 6 12.94 10.07 7.29
C ALA A 6 13.81 11.22 7.86
N GLY A 7 13.42 11.78 9.01
CA GLY A 7 14.11 12.89 9.69
C GLY A 7 13.91 14.27 9.05
N THR A 8 13.15 14.39 7.97
CA THR A 8 12.95 15.66 7.24
C THR A 8 11.84 16.54 7.81
N GLY A 9 10.99 16.00 8.70
CA GLY A 9 9.77 16.64 9.16
C GLY A 9 8.64 16.68 8.13
N LYS A 10 8.86 16.16 6.93
CA LYS A 10 7.86 16.08 5.85
C LYS A 10 7.57 14.62 5.53
N MET A 11 6.30 14.24 5.57
CA MET A 11 5.89 12.89 5.19
C MET A 11 5.82 12.76 3.67
N ASN A 12 6.58 11.82 3.13
CA ASN A 12 6.42 11.33 1.77
C ASN A 12 6.00 9.86 1.83
N LEU A 13 4.78 9.58 1.38
CA LEU A 13 4.13 8.29 1.51
C LEU A 13 4.01 7.64 0.14
N PHE A 14 4.43 6.37 0.05
CA PHE A 14 4.23 5.53 -1.13
C PHE A 14 3.05 4.60 -0.88
N ALA A 15 1.95 4.79 -1.63
CA ALA A 15 0.74 3.99 -1.48
C ALA A 15 0.75 2.80 -2.45
N CYS A 16 0.55 1.60 -1.92
CA CYS A 16 0.55 0.34 -2.66
C CYS A 16 -0.86 -0.29 -2.82
N ASP A 17 -1.91 0.44 -2.47
CA ASP A 17 -3.29 -0.06 -2.46
C ASP A 17 -4.10 0.28 -3.73
N GLN A 18 -3.54 1.02 -4.67
CA GLN A 18 -4.23 1.60 -5.81
C GLN A 18 -4.97 0.56 -6.65
N LYS A 19 -4.31 -0.54 -6.98
CA LYS A 19 -4.91 -1.59 -7.80
C LYS A 19 -6.10 -2.27 -7.12
N ILE A 20 -6.03 -2.45 -5.82
CA ILE A 20 -7.07 -3.18 -5.08
C ILE A 20 -8.31 -2.32 -4.89
N GLU A 21 -8.15 -1.00 -4.77
CA GLU A 21 -9.22 -0.12 -4.30
C GLU A 21 -9.71 0.92 -5.29
N HIS A 22 -8.90 1.32 -6.25
CA HIS A 22 -9.21 2.52 -7.04
C HIS A 22 -9.10 2.34 -8.55
N LEU A 23 -8.15 1.56 -9.02
CA LEU A 23 -7.70 1.59 -10.41
C LEU A 23 -7.59 0.20 -11.02
N ASN A 24 -8.66 -0.60 -10.97
CA ASN A 24 -8.63 -1.99 -11.46
C ASN A 24 -8.24 -2.07 -12.93
N ASP A 25 -8.74 -1.15 -13.74
CA ASP A 25 -8.60 -1.22 -15.19
C ASP A 25 -7.31 -0.56 -15.69
N ASP A 26 -6.68 0.28 -14.86
CA ASP A 26 -5.48 1.03 -15.25
C ASP A 26 -4.18 0.23 -15.12
N PHE A 27 -4.19 -0.87 -14.38
CA PHE A 27 -3.03 -1.71 -14.11
C PHE A 27 -2.96 -2.97 -15.00
N TYR A 28 -3.69 -2.98 -16.09
CA TYR A 28 -3.57 -4.04 -17.10
C TYR A 28 -2.73 -3.57 -18.28
N ASP A 29 -1.90 -4.47 -18.77
CA ASP A 29 -1.08 -4.22 -19.95
C ASP A 29 -1.97 -3.84 -21.14
N GLY A 30 -1.88 -2.59 -21.52
CA GLY A 30 -2.56 -2.01 -22.68
C GLY A 30 -1.56 -1.39 -23.66
N GLY A 31 -0.36 -1.96 -23.80
CA GLY A 31 0.67 -1.49 -24.71
C GLY A 31 1.51 -0.37 -24.10
N ASP A 32 1.09 0.88 -24.20
CA ASP A 32 1.87 2.05 -23.72
C ASP A 32 1.59 2.44 -22.28
N LYS A 33 0.93 1.54 -21.51
CA LYS A 33 0.48 1.83 -20.16
C LYS A 33 1.39 1.22 -19.09
N ILE A 34 0.87 1.12 -17.89
CA ILE A 34 1.60 0.64 -16.71
C ILE A 34 2.05 -0.81 -16.93
N PRO A 35 3.33 -1.13 -16.72
CA PRO A 35 3.85 -2.48 -16.89
C PRO A 35 3.12 -3.49 -16.01
N LEU A 36 2.99 -4.72 -16.49
CA LEU A 36 2.33 -5.80 -15.78
C LEU A 36 2.97 -6.11 -14.42
N SER A 37 4.28 -5.85 -14.28
CA SER A 37 5.00 -5.95 -13.01
C SER A 37 4.45 -5.05 -11.92
N SER A 38 3.77 -3.95 -12.27
CA SER A 38 3.09 -3.08 -11.29
C SER A 38 1.88 -3.73 -10.63
N ASN A 39 1.45 -4.91 -11.12
CA ASN A 39 0.44 -5.74 -10.48
C ASN A 39 1.03 -6.73 -9.46
N ASP A 40 2.34 -6.87 -9.42
CA ASP A 40 3.02 -7.74 -8.46
C ASP A 40 3.27 -6.96 -7.16
N PRO A 41 2.62 -7.34 -6.05
CA PRO A 41 2.84 -6.68 -4.78
C PRO A 41 4.29 -6.78 -4.30
N GLY A 42 4.98 -7.90 -4.53
CA GLY A 42 6.38 -8.07 -4.17
C GLY A 42 7.28 -7.04 -4.86
N HIS A 43 7.02 -6.77 -6.14
CA HIS A 43 7.74 -5.74 -6.88
C HIS A 43 7.49 -4.32 -6.31
N LEU A 44 6.25 -4.02 -5.90
CA LEU A 44 5.92 -2.74 -5.28
C LEU A 44 6.60 -2.56 -3.92
N PHE A 45 6.67 -3.61 -3.11
CA PHE A 45 7.39 -3.59 -1.83
C PHE A 45 8.89 -3.40 -2.04
N GLU A 46 9.50 -4.04 -3.05
CA GLU A 46 10.91 -3.84 -3.39
C GLU A 46 11.19 -2.38 -3.80
N ILE A 47 10.34 -1.79 -4.65
CA ILE A 47 10.46 -0.37 -5.02
C ILE A 47 10.37 0.52 -3.78
N GLY A 48 9.36 0.31 -2.94
CA GLY A 48 9.18 1.07 -1.71
C GLY A 48 10.40 0.97 -0.78
N TYR A 49 10.95 -0.22 -0.61
CA TYR A 49 12.16 -0.44 0.17
C TYR A 49 13.37 0.32 -0.37
N ARG A 50 13.63 0.23 -1.68
CA ARG A 50 14.73 0.97 -2.32
C ARG A 50 14.57 2.48 -2.14
N CYS A 51 13.39 3.01 -2.39
CA CYS A 51 13.09 4.42 -2.20
C CYS A 51 13.24 4.85 -0.74
N HIS A 52 12.87 4.00 0.21
CA HIS A 52 13.09 4.27 1.63
C HIS A 52 14.59 4.32 1.96
N LYS A 53 15.38 3.36 1.49
CA LYS A 53 16.84 3.35 1.71
C LYS A 53 17.53 4.58 1.11
N GLU A 54 17.02 5.12 0.02
CA GLU A 54 17.51 6.35 -0.59
C GLU A 54 16.97 7.63 0.09
N GLY A 55 16.10 7.49 1.09
CA GLY A 55 15.51 8.63 1.80
C GLY A 55 14.44 9.40 1.01
N THR A 56 13.93 8.84 -0.09
CA THR A 56 12.90 9.49 -0.92
C THR A 56 11.49 9.27 -0.40
N ILE A 57 11.23 8.19 0.31
CA ILE A 57 9.98 7.94 1.02
C ILE A 57 10.21 7.65 2.51
N GLY A 58 9.29 8.11 3.35
CA GLY A 58 9.31 7.84 4.79
C GLY A 58 8.46 6.64 5.19
N VAL A 59 7.37 6.38 4.44
CA VAL A 59 6.35 5.37 4.79
C VAL A 59 5.83 4.66 3.56
N LEU A 60 5.64 3.35 3.67
CA LEU A 60 4.93 2.53 2.70
C LEU A 60 3.54 2.21 3.24
N ALA A 61 2.50 2.60 2.50
CA ALA A 61 1.11 2.38 2.90
C ALA A 61 0.48 1.24 2.12
N GLY A 62 -0.25 0.38 2.82
CA GLY A 62 -0.94 -0.74 2.20
C GLY A 62 -1.93 -1.40 3.13
N GLN A 63 -2.57 -2.45 2.64
CA GLN A 63 -3.49 -3.26 3.42
C GLN A 63 -2.76 -4.24 4.31
N LEU A 64 -3.38 -4.61 5.44
CA LEU A 64 -2.79 -5.49 6.43
C LEU A 64 -2.29 -6.81 5.84
N GLY A 65 -3.07 -7.45 4.97
CA GLY A 65 -2.70 -8.73 4.37
C GLY A 65 -1.42 -8.67 3.53
N LEU A 66 -1.21 -7.59 2.80
CA LEU A 66 0.04 -7.38 2.04
C LEU A 66 1.21 -7.07 2.97
N ILE A 67 1.01 -6.16 3.91
CA ILE A 67 2.06 -5.77 4.87
C ILE A 67 2.50 -6.98 5.70
N SER A 68 1.58 -7.76 6.25
CA SER A 68 1.91 -8.95 7.04
C SER A 68 2.67 -10.02 6.24
N HIS A 69 2.44 -10.07 4.92
CA HIS A 69 3.14 -11.02 4.04
C HIS A 69 4.58 -10.58 3.73
N TYR A 70 4.79 -9.29 3.45
CA TYR A 70 6.07 -8.78 2.95
C TYR A 70 6.94 -8.05 4.00
N ALA A 71 6.37 -7.59 5.12
CA ALA A 71 7.11 -6.77 6.09
C ALA A 71 8.34 -7.48 6.69
N ARG A 72 8.32 -8.80 6.77
CA ARG A 72 9.46 -9.59 7.27
C ARG A 72 10.68 -9.51 6.35
N ASP A 73 10.45 -9.35 5.05
CA ASP A 73 11.52 -9.24 4.05
C ASP A 73 12.09 -7.81 4.01
N TYR A 74 11.33 -6.82 4.51
CA TYR A 74 11.69 -5.41 4.52
C TYR A 74 11.46 -4.75 5.89
N PRO A 75 12.15 -5.23 6.94
CA PRO A 75 11.85 -4.86 8.34
C PRO A 75 12.16 -3.41 8.69
N ASP A 76 13.03 -2.75 7.91
CA ASP A 76 13.46 -1.37 8.20
C ASP A 76 12.47 -0.31 7.69
N VAL A 77 11.50 -0.70 6.86
CA VAL A 77 10.53 0.22 6.27
C VAL A 77 9.41 0.51 7.26
N PRO A 78 9.14 1.78 7.59
CA PRO A 78 7.94 2.12 8.34
C PRO A 78 6.69 1.86 7.52
N TYR A 79 5.72 1.17 8.09
CA TYR A 79 4.46 0.84 7.43
C TYR A 79 3.30 1.66 7.97
N LEU A 80 2.39 2.05 7.07
CA LEU A 80 1.10 2.62 7.39
C LEU A 80 0.02 1.63 6.96
N VAL A 81 -0.62 1.00 7.93
CA VAL A 81 -1.64 -0.01 7.69
C VAL A 81 -2.99 0.68 7.47
N LYS A 82 -3.62 0.36 6.35
CA LYS A 82 -4.97 0.81 6.06
C LYS A 82 -5.98 -0.10 6.76
N LEU A 83 -6.77 0.46 7.66
CA LEU A 83 -7.76 -0.29 8.44
C LEU A 83 -9.08 -0.50 7.70
N ASN A 84 -9.40 0.36 6.74
CA ASN A 84 -10.63 0.30 5.96
C ASN A 84 -10.33 0.05 4.48
N SER A 85 -11.29 -0.50 3.74
CA SER A 85 -11.14 -0.76 2.32
C SER A 85 -12.42 -0.53 1.55
N LYS A 86 -12.31 0.02 0.35
CA LYS A 86 -13.39 -0.02 -0.64
C LYS A 86 -13.41 -1.41 -1.28
N SER A 87 -14.60 -1.98 -1.38
CA SER A 87 -14.77 -3.24 -2.08
C SER A 87 -15.12 -3.00 -3.55
N HIS A 88 -14.36 -3.61 -4.46
CA HIS A 88 -14.73 -3.69 -5.88
C HIS A 88 -15.78 -4.75 -6.19
N LEU A 89 -16.28 -5.44 -5.17
CA LEU A 89 -17.36 -6.41 -5.29
C LEU A 89 -18.74 -5.76 -5.42
N VAL A 90 -18.83 -4.43 -5.24
CA VAL A 90 -20.06 -3.67 -5.47
C VAL A 90 -20.23 -3.33 -6.96
N LYS A 91 -21.49 -3.11 -7.36
CA LYS A 91 -21.81 -2.73 -8.75
C LYS A 91 -21.11 -1.43 -9.13
N THR A 92 -20.64 -1.33 -10.38
CA THR A 92 -19.97 -0.14 -10.94
C THR A 92 -20.79 1.14 -10.86
N SER A 93 -22.11 1.04 -10.74
CA SER A 93 -22.99 2.19 -10.51
C SER A 93 -22.83 2.83 -9.15
N GLN A 94 -22.23 2.12 -8.18
CA GLN A 94 -21.97 2.63 -6.84
C GLN A 94 -20.56 3.24 -6.80
N ARG A 95 -20.48 4.53 -7.08
CA ARG A 95 -19.20 5.24 -7.21
C ARG A 95 -18.46 5.43 -5.88
N ASP A 96 -19.20 5.60 -4.78
CA ASP A 96 -18.63 5.84 -3.45
C ASP A 96 -19.23 4.87 -2.42
N PRO A 97 -18.85 3.59 -2.46
CA PRO A 97 -19.27 2.64 -1.44
C PRO A 97 -18.66 3.02 -0.09
N ILE A 98 -19.40 2.71 0.98
CA ILE A 98 -18.89 2.92 2.33
C ILE A 98 -17.64 2.06 2.54
N SER A 99 -16.54 2.70 2.91
CA SER A 99 -15.30 2.03 3.29
C SER A 99 -15.39 1.62 4.76
N GLN A 100 -15.78 0.39 4.99
CA GLN A 100 -15.87 -0.15 6.36
C GLN A 100 -14.47 -0.51 6.89
N SER A 101 -14.31 -0.42 8.21
CA SER A 101 -13.14 -0.98 8.86
C SER A 101 -13.16 -2.50 8.69
N MET A 102 -12.05 -3.07 8.22
CA MET A 102 -11.88 -4.51 8.04
C MET A 102 -11.02 -5.14 9.13
N TYR A 103 -10.27 -4.32 9.83
CA TYR A 103 -9.33 -4.73 10.87
C TYR A 103 -9.41 -3.73 12.01
N ASP A 104 -9.09 -4.17 13.21
CA ASP A 104 -8.84 -3.30 14.34
C ASP A 104 -7.33 -3.20 14.65
N ILE A 105 -6.99 -2.44 15.68
CA ILE A 105 -5.58 -2.23 16.05
C ILE A 105 -4.98 -3.53 16.62
N ASP A 106 -5.76 -4.32 17.32
CA ASP A 106 -5.29 -5.58 17.91
C ASP A 106 -4.96 -6.60 16.82
N ASP A 107 -5.75 -6.65 15.74
CA ASP A 107 -5.45 -7.44 14.55
C ASP A 107 -4.10 -7.05 13.96
N VAL A 108 -3.86 -5.75 13.79
CA VAL A 108 -2.60 -5.23 13.25
C VAL A 108 -1.44 -5.63 14.15
N MET A 109 -1.54 -5.39 15.45
CA MET A 109 -0.47 -5.68 16.41
C MET A 109 -0.15 -7.17 16.54
N SER A 110 -1.07 -8.05 16.18
CA SER A 110 -0.86 -9.49 16.21
C SER A 110 -0.13 -10.05 14.99
N LEU A 111 -0.13 -9.32 13.87
CA LEU A 111 0.35 -9.79 12.58
C LEU A 111 1.64 -9.10 12.09
N VAL A 112 2.07 -8.04 12.74
CA VAL A 112 3.24 -7.23 12.32
C VAL A 112 4.37 -7.27 13.35
#